data_062d4f674c27d3ab9f25a3f8c9dfa09f
#
_entry.id   062d4f674c27d3ab9f25a3f8c9dfa09f
#
_cell.length_a   1.000
_cell.length_b   1.000
_cell.length_c   1.000
_cell.angle_alpha   90.00
_cell.angle_beta   90.00
_cell.angle_gamma   90.00
#
_symmetry.space_group_name_H-M   'P 1'
#
loop_
_entity.id
_entity.type
_entity.pdbx_description
1 polymer ?
#
loop_
_entity_poly.entity_id
_entity_poly.type
_entity_poly.pdbx_seq_one_letter_code
_entity_poly.pdbx_strand_id
1 'polypeptide(L)'
;MTCVDRRRFLAGVGLVTVGGAAGAGAGIAAGQAAAAEGPTARTAAPAGPGAYAARVTFRAAPSARIVALTIDDGPTREWTPQVLAILRRHGARATFFRVGERALAAPDLVVQTAEAGHEQGNHTWAHDDLTRHDEAFDRGTLERTHEFLANLTGRPPAVCRPPYGRIDSVGLAVCAGLHYGVTLWSHHVMGSNPRGGVNTILRQASPGSIVLAHDGGSEPNASLMRHLDRLVASMTDAGYRFVTVSELLATSA
;
A
#
# COMPACT_ATOMS: atom_id res chain seq x y z
N MET A 1 19.63 -23.00 23.11
CA MET A 1 18.98 -24.22 22.67
C MET A 1 18.43 -23.96 21.29
N THR A 2 19.06 -24.57 20.39
CA THR A 2 18.96 -25.01 18.98
C THR A 2 18.50 -23.98 17.95
N CYS A 3 19.52 -23.48 17.31
CA CYS A 3 19.53 -22.80 16.01
C CYS A 3 19.07 -23.79 14.92
N VAL A 4 18.01 -23.49 14.17
CA VAL A 4 17.60 -24.27 12.99
C VAL A 4 18.18 -23.61 11.74
N ASP A 5 19.10 -24.36 11.12
CA ASP A 5 19.84 -24.02 9.90
C ASP A 5 18.94 -24.02 8.67
N ARG A 6 18.88 -22.88 7.96
CA ARG A 6 18.05 -22.63 6.76
C ARG A 6 18.79 -22.88 5.43
N ARG A 7 19.69 -23.82 5.39
CA ARG A 7 20.45 -24.16 4.15
C ARG A 7 20.22 -25.58 3.70
N ARG A 8 19.05 -25.96 3.23
CA ARG A 8 18.85 -27.16 2.40
C ARG A 8 17.48 -27.15 1.72
N PHE A 9 17.37 -26.46 0.59
CA PHE A 9 16.32 -26.75 -0.39
C PHE A 9 16.74 -26.23 -1.78
N LEU A 10 17.72 -26.90 -2.40
CA LEU A 10 17.98 -26.82 -3.83
C LEU A 10 18.78 -28.06 -4.24
N ALA A 11 18.13 -29.14 -4.66
CA ALA A 11 18.68 -30.14 -5.59
C ALA A 11 17.56 -31.14 -5.95
N GLY A 12 17.18 -31.16 -7.22
CA GLY A 12 16.24 -32.15 -7.76
C GLY A 12 15.74 -31.80 -9.15
N VAL A 13 16.67 -31.56 -10.12
CA VAL A 13 16.29 -31.59 -11.54
C VAL A 13 16.67 -32.97 -12.08
N GLY A 14 15.67 -33.82 -12.25
CA GLY A 14 15.82 -35.10 -12.91
C GLY A 14 15.75 -34.92 -14.43
N LEU A 15 16.85 -35.26 -15.09
CA LEU A 15 16.96 -35.35 -16.55
C LEU A 15 16.40 -36.70 -17.00
N VAL A 16 15.33 -36.71 -17.79
CA VAL A 16 14.85 -37.91 -18.51
C VAL A 16 15.23 -37.78 -19.97
N THR A 17 16.22 -38.61 -20.37
CA THR A 17 16.57 -38.84 -21.77
C THR A 17 15.78 -40.03 -22.28
N VAL A 18 15.02 -39.86 -23.35
CA VAL A 18 14.48 -40.96 -24.17
C VAL A 18 15.03 -40.81 -25.58
N GLY A 19 15.84 -41.77 -25.96
CA GLY A 19 16.36 -41.88 -27.32
C GLY A 19 15.40 -42.69 -28.22
N GLY A 20 15.50 -42.49 -29.53
CA GLY A 20 14.93 -43.43 -30.49
C GLY A 20 14.75 -42.90 -31.90
N ALA A 21 15.71 -43.23 -32.76
CA ALA A 21 15.62 -43.74 -34.12
C ALA A 21 15.18 -42.85 -35.30
N ALA A 22 16.01 -42.94 -36.27
CA ALA A 22 16.14 -42.37 -37.59
C ALA A 22 14.91 -42.53 -38.53
N GLY A 23 14.73 -41.56 -39.44
CA GLY A 23 13.94 -41.63 -40.65
C GLY A 23 14.27 -40.46 -41.59
N ALA A 24 14.92 -40.78 -42.70
CA ALA A 24 15.31 -39.82 -43.74
C ALA A 24 14.11 -39.42 -44.58
N GLY A 25 14.03 -38.11 -44.93
CA GLY A 25 13.08 -37.59 -45.90
C GLY A 25 13.42 -36.15 -46.26
N ALA A 26 14.02 -35.95 -47.45
CA ALA A 26 14.33 -34.64 -47.97
C ALA A 26 13.07 -33.90 -48.41
N GLY A 27 12.88 -32.69 -47.99
CA GLY A 27 11.83 -31.77 -48.46
C GLY A 27 12.25 -30.34 -48.16
N ILE A 28 12.70 -29.63 -49.21
CA ILE A 28 12.97 -28.20 -49.14
C ILE A 28 11.65 -27.46 -49.16
N ALA A 29 11.29 -26.84 -48.05
CA ALA A 29 10.22 -25.87 -47.98
C ALA A 29 10.72 -24.61 -47.29
N ALA A 30 10.56 -23.48 -47.99
CA ALA A 30 10.92 -22.14 -47.50
C ALA A 30 10.09 -21.82 -46.23
N GLY A 31 10.80 -21.79 -45.09
CA GLY A 31 10.21 -21.38 -43.82
C GLY A 31 10.10 -19.86 -43.77
N GLN A 32 8.89 -19.36 -43.78
CA GLN A 32 8.55 -18.03 -43.29
C GLN A 32 8.82 -18.02 -41.79
N ALA A 33 9.67 -17.09 -41.35
CA ALA A 33 9.90 -16.82 -39.93
C ALA A 33 8.61 -16.28 -39.34
N ALA A 34 7.92 -17.08 -38.58
CA ALA A 34 6.83 -16.63 -37.69
C ALA A 34 7.46 -15.77 -36.59
N ALA A 35 7.12 -14.48 -36.62
CA ALA A 35 7.43 -13.58 -35.52
C ALA A 35 6.77 -14.15 -34.26
N ALA A 36 7.59 -14.42 -33.23
CA ALA A 36 7.10 -14.80 -31.93
C ALA A 36 6.31 -13.62 -31.35
N GLU A 37 4.99 -13.74 -31.34
CA GLU A 37 4.14 -12.82 -30.58
C GLU A 37 4.52 -12.95 -29.10
N GLY A 38 5.06 -11.86 -28.53
CA GLY A 38 5.29 -11.75 -27.10
C GLY A 38 3.98 -11.90 -26.33
N PRO A 39 4.01 -12.23 -25.02
CA PRO A 39 2.81 -12.44 -24.25
C PRO A 39 1.93 -11.18 -24.31
N THR A 40 0.83 -11.26 -25.02
CA THR A 40 -0.20 -10.23 -25.04
C THR A 40 -0.66 -10.01 -23.59
N ALA A 41 -0.51 -8.79 -23.12
CA ALA A 41 -1.08 -8.40 -21.82
C ALA A 41 -2.58 -8.78 -21.84
N ARG A 42 -2.95 -9.77 -21.00
CA ARG A 42 -4.35 -10.11 -20.80
C ARG A 42 -4.99 -8.90 -20.13
N THR A 43 -5.66 -8.07 -20.92
CA THR A 43 -6.63 -7.12 -20.40
C THR A 43 -7.66 -7.92 -19.61
N ALA A 44 -7.72 -7.68 -18.29
CA ALA A 44 -8.76 -8.29 -17.47
C ALA A 44 -10.11 -7.91 -18.09
N ALA A 45 -10.92 -8.92 -18.40
CA ALA A 45 -12.29 -8.68 -18.84
C ALA A 45 -13.01 -7.82 -17.78
N PRO A 46 -13.87 -6.87 -18.18
CA PRO A 46 -14.65 -6.12 -17.22
C PRO A 46 -15.47 -7.11 -16.38
N ALA A 47 -15.38 -6.99 -15.06
CA ALA A 47 -16.17 -7.81 -14.15
C ALA A 47 -17.65 -7.63 -14.49
N GLY A 48 -18.35 -8.73 -14.74
CA GLY A 48 -19.80 -8.71 -15.00
C GLY A 48 -20.57 -8.13 -13.79
N PRO A 49 -21.84 -7.76 -13.95
CA PRO A 49 -22.65 -7.25 -12.86
C PRO A 49 -22.70 -8.28 -11.71
N GLY A 50 -22.18 -7.88 -10.54
CA GLY A 50 -22.06 -8.72 -9.35
C GLY A 50 -20.67 -9.30 -9.07
N ALA A 51 -19.64 -9.04 -9.90
CA ALA A 51 -18.26 -9.43 -9.60
C ALA A 51 -17.57 -8.32 -8.78
N TYR A 52 -17.06 -8.66 -7.61
CA TYR A 52 -16.23 -7.80 -6.78
C TYR A 52 -14.76 -8.15 -6.98
N ALA A 53 -13.92 -7.14 -7.19
CA ALA A 53 -12.47 -7.33 -7.32
C ALA A 53 -11.75 -6.61 -6.18
N ALA A 54 -10.93 -7.36 -5.44
CA ALA A 54 -10.02 -6.75 -4.47
C ALA A 54 -8.73 -6.32 -5.15
N ARG A 55 -8.38 -5.04 -5.05
CA ARG A 55 -7.08 -4.52 -5.49
C ARG A 55 -6.19 -4.33 -4.28
N VAL A 56 -5.05 -5.02 -4.24
CA VAL A 56 -4.03 -4.83 -3.21
C VAL A 56 -2.84 -4.12 -3.84
N THR A 57 -2.46 -2.96 -3.28
CA THR A 57 -1.39 -2.13 -3.82
C THR A 57 -0.27 -1.94 -2.80
N PHE A 58 0.96 -2.32 -3.16
CA PHE A 58 2.20 -2.05 -2.41
C PHE A 58 2.95 -0.88 -2.99
N ARG A 59 2.76 -0.65 -4.28
CA ARG A 59 3.44 0.33 -5.09
C ARG A 59 2.66 0.55 -6.38
N ALA A 60 2.73 1.74 -6.94
CA ALA A 60 2.18 2.09 -8.24
C ALA A 60 3.30 2.27 -9.30
N ALA A 61 2.93 2.52 -10.55
CA ALA A 61 3.86 2.75 -11.66
C ALA A 61 3.46 4.00 -12.47
N PRO A 62 3.49 5.20 -11.85
CA PRO A 62 3.17 6.43 -12.55
C PRO A 62 4.29 6.84 -13.51
N SER A 63 3.96 7.58 -14.57
CA SER A 63 4.94 8.19 -15.48
C SER A 63 5.67 9.39 -14.85
N ALA A 64 5.08 10.04 -13.86
CA ALA A 64 5.64 11.20 -13.16
C ALA A 64 6.42 10.81 -11.89
N ARG A 65 7.32 11.69 -11.42
CA ARG A 65 8.05 11.53 -10.16
C ARG A 65 7.15 11.85 -8.96
N ILE A 66 6.17 11.01 -8.72
CA ILE A 66 5.24 11.13 -7.61
C ILE A 66 5.34 9.92 -6.68
N VAL A 67 5.09 10.14 -5.39
CA VAL A 67 5.06 9.13 -4.33
C VAL A 67 3.90 9.41 -3.39
N ALA A 68 3.39 8.39 -2.71
CA ALA A 68 2.42 8.57 -1.64
C ALA A 68 3.11 8.44 -0.28
N LEU A 69 2.95 9.46 0.58
CA LEU A 69 3.22 9.33 1.99
C LEU A 69 1.91 8.93 2.69
N THR A 70 2.00 7.95 3.55
CA THR A 70 0.84 7.42 4.30
C THR A 70 1.13 7.42 5.78
N ILE A 71 0.14 7.80 6.58
CA ILE A 71 0.26 8.00 8.02
C ILE A 71 -0.82 7.16 8.71
N ASP A 72 -0.40 6.21 9.52
CA ASP A 72 -1.28 5.25 10.16
C ASP A 72 -1.52 5.54 11.64
N ASP A 73 -2.52 4.89 12.20
CA ASP A 73 -2.85 4.80 13.62
C ASP A 73 -3.42 6.05 14.28
N GLY A 74 -3.37 7.20 13.68
CA GLY A 74 -3.92 8.43 14.25
C GLY A 74 -5.45 8.54 14.17
N PRO A 75 -5.96 9.72 14.60
CA PRO A 75 -5.22 10.88 15.05
C PRO A 75 -4.76 10.80 16.51
N THR A 76 -3.70 11.55 16.85
CA THR A 76 -3.32 11.84 18.22
C THR A 76 -3.07 13.33 18.41
N ARG A 77 -3.39 13.85 19.61
CA ARG A 77 -3.20 15.27 19.90
C ARG A 77 -1.75 15.71 19.96
N GLU A 78 -0.86 14.77 20.23
CA GLU A 78 0.58 15.04 20.30
C GLU A 78 1.26 15.05 18.93
N TRP A 79 0.98 14.04 18.07
CA TRP A 79 1.77 13.82 16.87
C TRP A 79 1.10 14.28 15.58
N THR A 80 -0.22 14.18 15.45
CA THR A 80 -0.93 14.60 14.24
C THR A 80 -0.66 16.07 13.88
N PRO A 81 -0.67 17.04 14.83
CA PRO A 81 -0.34 18.43 14.51
C PRO A 81 1.09 18.61 14.01
N GLN A 82 2.05 17.82 14.53
CA GLN A 82 3.44 17.87 14.08
C GLN A 82 3.60 17.35 12.66
N VAL A 83 2.94 16.23 12.33
CA VAL A 83 2.91 15.71 10.95
C VAL A 83 2.31 16.73 10.00
N LEU A 84 1.16 17.35 10.35
CA LEU A 84 0.54 18.39 9.53
C LEU A 84 1.46 19.61 9.33
N ALA A 85 2.20 20.00 10.35
CA ALA A 85 3.17 21.11 10.25
C ALA A 85 4.33 20.76 9.29
N ILE A 86 4.82 19.52 9.31
CA ILE A 86 5.83 19.02 8.38
C ILE A 86 5.28 19.05 6.96
N LEU A 87 4.13 18.44 6.70
CA LEU A 87 3.52 18.37 5.38
C LEU A 87 3.27 19.77 4.79
N ARG A 88 2.72 20.69 5.59
CA ARG A 88 2.49 22.09 5.19
C ARG A 88 3.78 22.81 4.82
N ARG A 89 4.86 22.63 5.58
CA ARG A 89 6.17 23.27 5.31
C ARG A 89 6.72 22.91 3.94
N HIS A 90 6.50 21.68 3.51
CA HIS A 90 7.03 21.15 2.24
C HIS A 90 6.00 21.11 1.11
N GLY A 91 4.78 21.63 1.31
CA GLY A 91 3.70 21.57 0.32
C GLY A 91 3.30 20.13 -0.06
N ALA A 92 3.50 19.18 0.86
CA ALA A 92 3.26 17.77 0.63
C ALA A 92 1.82 17.39 1.02
N ARG A 93 1.20 16.48 0.23
CA ARG A 93 -0.07 15.83 0.62
C ARG A 93 0.19 14.40 1.03
N ALA A 94 -0.70 13.85 1.85
CA ALA A 94 -0.59 12.50 2.39
C ALA A 94 -1.97 11.85 2.53
N THR A 95 -1.98 10.53 2.71
CA THR A 95 -3.18 9.77 3.08
C THR A 95 -3.04 9.30 4.53
N PHE A 96 -4.04 9.60 5.35
CA PHE A 96 -4.07 9.21 6.76
C PHE A 96 -5.04 8.06 6.96
N PHE A 97 -4.54 6.88 7.34
CA PHE A 97 -5.34 5.71 7.68
C PHE A 97 -5.74 5.78 9.15
N ARG A 98 -7.03 6.10 9.37
CA ARG A 98 -7.57 6.44 10.69
C ARG A 98 -8.13 5.23 11.41
N VAL A 99 -7.75 5.09 12.66
CA VAL A 99 -8.43 4.20 13.62
C VAL A 99 -9.69 4.91 14.11
N GLY A 100 -10.85 4.29 13.95
CA GLY A 100 -12.15 4.91 14.23
C GLY A 100 -12.30 5.44 15.66
N GLU A 101 -11.90 4.68 16.68
CA GLU A 101 -11.94 5.12 18.08
C GLU A 101 -11.07 6.35 18.34
N ARG A 102 -9.90 6.43 17.70
CA ARG A 102 -9.02 7.59 17.82
C ARG A 102 -9.57 8.81 17.06
N ALA A 103 -10.20 8.58 15.91
CA ALA A 103 -10.91 9.60 15.18
C ALA A 103 -12.09 10.16 15.99
N LEU A 104 -12.84 9.29 16.69
CA LEU A 104 -13.90 9.69 17.62
C LEU A 104 -13.37 10.51 18.79
N ALA A 105 -12.20 10.18 19.32
CA ALA A 105 -11.58 10.89 20.45
C ALA A 105 -10.99 12.28 20.05
N ALA A 106 -10.70 12.50 18.76
CA ALA A 106 -10.15 13.77 18.27
C ALA A 106 -10.69 14.13 16.87
N PRO A 107 -12.03 14.33 16.74
CA PRO A 107 -12.67 14.55 15.44
C PRO A 107 -12.22 15.85 14.77
N ASP A 108 -11.88 16.87 15.55
CA ASP A 108 -11.32 18.13 15.08
C ASP A 108 -10.02 17.96 14.30
N LEU A 109 -9.16 17.01 14.68
CA LEU A 109 -7.92 16.71 13.95
C LEU A 109 -8.18 15.98 12.63
N VAL A 110 -9.23 15.17 12.54
CA VAL A 110 -9.65 14.56 11.28
C VAL A 110 -10.15 15.62 10.31
N VAL A 111 -11.02 16.53 10.77
CA VAL A 111 -11.51 17.66 9.96
C VAL A 111 -10.35 18.54 9.50
N GLN A 112 -9.47 18.96 10.41
CA GLN A 112 -8.29 19.76 10.08
C GLN A 112 -7.39 19.10 9.04
N THR A 113 -7.22 17.78 9.13
CA THR A 113 -6.43 17.01 8.18
C THR A 113 -7.09 16.99 6.80
N ALA A 114 -8.42 16.80 6.73
CA ALA A 114 -9.17 16.79 5.48
C ALA A 114 -9.21 18.19 4.82
N GLU A 115 -9.41 19.25 5.60
CA GLU A 115 -9.39 20.65 5.13
C GLU A 115 -8.00 21.07 4.60
N ALA A 116 -6.92 20.50 5.14
CA ALA A 116 -5.57 20.71 4.63
C ALA A 116 -5.30 19.95 3.30
N GLY A 117 -6.31 19.27 2.73
CA GLY A 117 -6.21 18.58 1.44
C GLY A 117 -5.59 17.18 1.51
N HIS A 118 -5.51 16.59 2.70
CA HIS A 118 -5.06 15.22 2.88
C HIS A 118 -6.23 14.23 2.76
N GLU A 119 -5.95 13.03 2.26
CA GLU A 119 -6.93 11.95 2.14
C GLU A 119 -7.12 11.22 3.47
N GLN A 120 -8.36 10.82 3.75
CA GLN A 120 -8.67 9.93 4.86
C GLN A 120 -8.86 8.50 4.35
N GLY A 121 -8.14 7.55 4.92
CA GLY A 121 -8.28 6.11 4.68
C GLY A 121 -8.83 5.40 5.93
N ASN A 122 -9.36 4.21 5.73
CA ASN A 122 -9.90 3.36 6.78
C ASN A 122 -8.82 2.45 7.37
N HIS A 123 -8.71 2.41 8.72
CA HIS A 123 -7.77 1.55 9.46
C HIS A 123 -8.47 0.73 10.55
N THR A 124 -9.69 0.27 10.26
CA THR A 124 -10.62 -0.39 11.17
C THR A 124 -11.09 0.51 12.34
N TRP A 125 -12.03 0.00 13.17
CA TRP A 125 -12.55 0.81 14.26
C TRP A 125 -11.60 0.88 15.45
N ALA A 126 -11.08 -0.27 15.89
CA ALA A 126 -10.24 -0.39 17.08
C ALA A 126 -8.82 -0.93 16.79
N HIS A 127 -8.33 -0.76 15.53
CA HIS A 127 -7.06 -1.32 15.06
C HIS A 127 -7.09 -2.86 15.04
N ASP A 128 -8.21 -3.43 14.55
CA ASP A 128 -8.49 -4.86 14.56
C ASP A 128 -7.66 -5.63 13.52
N ASP A 129 -7.12 -6.78 13.91
CA ASP A 129 -6.42 -7.70 12.99
C ASP A 129 -7.47 -8.49 12.19
N LEU A 130 -7.68 -8.13 10.91
CA LEU A 130 -8.69 -8.72 10.02
C LEU A 130 -8.45 -10.21 9.67
N THR A 131 -7.40 -10.84 10.20
CA THR A 131 -7.16 -12.27 10.05
C THR A 131 -7.63 -13.08 11.26
N ARG A 132 -8.29 -12.43 12.22
CA ARG A 132 -8.66 -13.03 13.51
C ARG A 132 -10.16 -13.08 13.77
N HIS A 133 -10.95 -12.58 12.82
CA HIS A 133 -12.39 -12.40 12.99
C HIS A 133 -13.15 -13.00 11.81
N ASP A 134 -14.45 -13.08 11.94
CA ASP A 134 -15.33 -13.49 10.85
C ASP A 134 -15.74 -12.32 9.95
N GLU A 135 -16.41 -12.64 8.83
CA GLU A 135 -16.85 -11.65 7.85
C GLU A 135 -17.75 -10.56 8.46
N ALA A 136 -18.62 -10.92 9.37
CA ALA A 136 -19.57 -9.99 9.99
C ALA A 136 -18.85 -8.95 10.85
N PHE A 137 -17.85 -9.39 11.62
CA PHE A 137 -17.00 -8.49 12.41
C PHE A 137 -16.16 -7.59 11.52
N ASP A 138 -15.46 -8.16 10.51
CA ASP A 138 -14.61 -7.39 9.60
C ASP A 138 -15.41 -6.33 8.85
N ARG A 139 -16.60 -6.68 8.40
CA ARG A 139 -17.53 -5.74 7.78
C ARG A 139 -17.94 -4.63 8.74
N GLY A 140 -18.38 -4.99 9.93
CA GLY A 140 -18.85 -4.03 10.94
C GLY A 140 -17.78 -3.03 11.36
N THR A 141 -16.53 -3.47 11.59
CA THR A 141 -15.43 -2.57 11.98
C THR A 141 -15.07 -1.60 10.84
N LEU A 142 -15.08 -2.06 9.58
CA LEU A 142 -14.81 -1.23 8.42
C LEU A 142 -15.96 -0.28 8.10
N GLU A 143 -17.20 -0.73 8.11
CA GLU A 143 -18.39 0.11 7.85
C GLU A 143 -18.52 1.22 8.90
N ARG A 144 -18.39 0.87 10.18
CA ARG A 144 -18.45 1.86 11.26
C ARG A 144 -17.43 2.99 11.11
N THR A 145 -16.20 2.65 10.76
CA THR A 145 -15.15 3.64 10.51
C THR A 145 -15.44 4.46 9.26
N HIS A 146 -15.93 3.79 8.19
CA HIS A 146 -16.31 4.45 6.94
C HIS A 146 -17.37 5.53 7.17
N GLU A 147 -18.49 5.15 7.79
CA GLU A 147 -19.60 6.05 8.06
C GLU A 147 -19.17 7.21 8.95
N PHE A 148 -18.38 6.94 9.99
CA PHE A 148 -17.89 7.99 10.88
C PHE A 148 -17.04 9.02 10.12
N LEU A 149 -16.06 8.56 9.34
CA LEU A 149 -15.18 9.45 8.57
C LEU A 149 -15.94 10.19 7.46
N ALA A 150 -16.87 9.52 6.77
CA ALA A 150 -17.69 10.13 5.73
C ALA A 150 -18.59 11.24 6.29
N ASN A 151 -19.24 11.00 7.41
CA ASN A 151 -20.11 11.98 8.08
C ASN A 151 -19.30 13.19 8.59
N LEU A 152 -18.10 12.94 9.09
CA LEU A 152 -17.25 13.99 9.67
C LEU A 152 -16.62 14.89 8.60
N THR A 153 -16.22 14.33 7.47
CA THR A 153 -15.45 15.06 6.45
C THR A 153 -16.25 15.40 5.19
N GLY A 154 -17.46 14.86 5.05
CA GLY A 154 -18.26 14.94 3.82
C GLY A 154 -17.70 14.11 2.65
N ARG A 155 -16.66 13.30 2.89
CA ARG A 155 -15.99 12.47 1.87
C ARG A 155 -15.77 11.07 2.41
N PRO A 156 -16.38 10.03 1.79
CA PRO A 156 -16.15 8.66 2.20
C PRO A 156 -14.71 8.22 1.86
N PRO A 157 -14.04 7.46 2.73
CA PRO A 157 -12.75 6.87 2.41
C PRO A 157 -12.87 5.86 1.25
N ALA A 158 -11.98 5.98 0.27
CA ALA A 158 -11.90 5.07 -0.89
C ALA A 158 -10.84 3.98 -0.72
N VAL A 159 -9.95 4.14 0.26
CA VAL A 159 -8.84 3.23 0.53
C VAL A 159 -8.90 2.71 1.96
N CYS A 160 -8.49 1.46 2.11
CA CYS A 160 -8.34 0.80 3.40
C CYS A 160 -6.90 0.29 3.54
N ARG A 161 -6.36 0.37 4.75
CA ARG A 161 -5.16 -0.36 5.13
C ARG A 161 -5.49 -1.26 6.31
N PRO A 162 -5.30 -2.58 6.17
CA PRO A 162 -5.50 -3.49 7.29
C PRO A 162 -4.41 -3.27 8.34
N PRO A 163 -4.75 -3.27 9.64
CA PRO A 163 -3.77 -3.21 10.72
C PRO A 163 -2.68 -4.28 10.56
N TYR A 164 -1.44 -3.93 10.92
CA TYR A 164 -0.25 -4.79 10.76
C TYR A 164 0.06 -5.21 9.31
N GLY A 165 -0.67 -4.70 8.30
CA GLY A 165 -0.63 -5.16 6.92
C GLY A 165 -1.19 -6.57 6.74
N ARG A 166 -2.01 -7.07 7.66
CA ARG A 166 -2.55 -8.43 7.65
C ARG A 166 -3.97 -8.45 7.14
N ILE A 167 -4.19 -9.26 6.11
CA ILE A 167 -5.50 -9.49 5.52
C ILE A 167 -5.53 -10.89 4.91
N ASP A 168 -6.63 -11.59 5.10
CA ASP A 168 -6.89 -12.89 4.48
C ASP A 168 -7.97 -12.80 3.39
N SER A 169 -8.43 -13.96 2.91
CA SER A 169 -9.45 -14.02 1.86
C SER A 169 -10.80 -13.43 2.30
N VAL A 170 -11.15 -13.54 3.58
CA VAL A 170 -12.39 -12.99 4.15
C VAL A 170 -12.32 -11.47 4.18
N GLY A 171 -11.27 -10.93 4.77
CA GLY A 171 -11.04 -9.48 4.80
C GLY A 171 -10.95 -8.86 3.40
N LEU A 172 -10.31 -9.56 2.42
CA LEU A 172 -10.27 -9.12 1.02
C LEU A 172 -11.67 -9.08 0.39
N ALA A 173 -12.50 -10.09 0.63
CA ALA A 173 -13.87 -10.13 0.12
C ALA A 173 -14.72 -8.99 0.71
N VAL A 174 -14.57 -8.71 2.01
CA VAL A 174 -15.23 -7.57 2.67
C VAL A 174 -14.78 -6.24 2.06
N CYS A 175 -13.46 -6.02 1.92
CA CYS A 175 -12.93 -4.82 1.29
C CYS A 175 -13.45 -4.63 -0.15
N ALA A 176 -13.50 -5.71 -0.94
CA ALA A 176 -14.05 -5.67 -2.30
C ALA A 176 -15.55 -5.31 -2.30
N GLY A 177 -16.33 -5.90 -1.40
CA GLY A 177 -17.76 -5.62 -1.24
C GLY A 177 -18.05 -4.18 -0.79
N LEU A 178 -17.12 -3.54 -0.08
CA LEU A 178 -17.16 -2.15 0.33
C LEU A 178 -16.47 -1.19 -0.66
N HIS A 179 -16.03 -1.71 -1.81
CA HIS A 179 -15.33 -0.97 -2.87
C HIS A 179 -14.02 -0.31 -2.42
N TYR A 180 -13.33 -0.88 -1.45
CA TYR A 180 -12.03 -0.38 -1.01
C TYR A 180 -10.87 -0.85 -1.89
N GLY A 181 -9.97 0.09 -2.23
CA GLY A 181 -8.60 -0.26 -2.59
C GLY A 181 -7.79 -0.59 -1.34
N VAL A 182 -7.29 -1.82 -1.22
CA VAL A 182 -6.40 -2.21 -0.12
C VAL A 182 -5.00 -1.68 -0.40
N THR A 183 -4.49 -0.84 0.49
CA THR A 183 -3.20 -0.15 0.33
C THR A 183 -2.21 -0.62 1.39
N LEU A 184 -1.13 -1.25 0.96
CA LEU A 184 0.02 -1.58 1.78
C LEU A 184 1.16 -0.57 1.52
N TRP A 185 2.43 -0.94 1.71
CA TRP A 185 3.55 -0.02 1.55
C TRP A 185 4.78 -0.71 0.97
N SER A 186 5.63 0.07 0.34
CA SER A 186 6.94 -0.36 -0.17
C SER A 186 8.09 0.05 0.75
N HIS A 187 7.91 1.08 1.57
CA HIS A 187 8.91 1.63 2.49
C HIS A 187 8.25 2.04 3.80
N HIS A 188 9.00 1.96 4.91
CA HIS A 188 8.53 2.33 6.24
C HIS A 188 9.54 3.25 6.95
N VAL A 189 9.11 4.45 7.34
CA VAL A 189 9.92 5.38 8.13
C VAL A 189 9.79 5.02 9.60
N MET A 190 10.89 4.68 10.24
CA MET A 190 10.94 4.29 11.65
C MET A 190 11.85 5.22 12.44
N GLY A 191 11.46 5.50 13.69
CA GLY A 191 12.23 6.38 14.58
C GLY A 191 13.56 5.80 15.05
N SER A 192 13.68 4.48 15.12
CA SER A 192 14.80 3.80 15.81
C SER A 192 15.54 2.76 14.97
N ASN A 193 15.10 2.44 13.75
CA ASN A 193 15.69 1.37 12.94
C ASN A 193 16.57 1.93 11.81
N PRO A 194 17.88 1.57 11.73
CA PRO A 194 18.75 1.98 10.62
C PRO A 194 18.27 1.51 9.24
N ARG A 195 17.52 0.37 9.15
CA ARG A 195 16.98 -0.14 7.90
C ARG A 195 15.75 0.64 7.41
N GLY A 196 14.98 1.23 8.33
CA GLY A 196 13.91 2.19 8.03
C GLY A 196 14.41 3.64 8.02
N GLY A 197 15.74 3.83 8.05
CA GLY A 197 16.35 5.15 8.04
C GLY A 197 16.14 5.88 6.72
N VAL A 198 16.02 7.20 6.81
CA VAL A 198 15.79 8.10 5.67
C VAL A 198 16.74 7.83 4.50
N ASN A 199 18.03 7.63 4.76
CA ASN A 199 19.02 7.37 3.71
C ASN A 199 18.75 6.08 2.93
N THR A 200 18.21 5.04 3.58
CA THR A 200 17.85 3.78 2.90
C THR A 200 16.65 4.00 1.99
N ILE A 201 15.63 4.70 2.49
CA ILE A 201 14.44 5.03 1.69
C ILE A 201 14.83 5.89 0.48
N LEU A 202 15.64 6.93 0.69
CA LEU A 202 16.10 7.81 -0.40
C LEU A 202 16.86 7.07 -1.51
N ARG A 203 17.61 6.01 -1.18
CA ARG A 203 18.30 5.19 -2.19
C ARG A 203 17.39 4.24 -2.93
N GLN A 204 16.30 3.79 -2.31
CA GLN A 204 15.42 2.72 -2.83
C GLN A 204 14.11 3.24 -3.38
N ALA A 205 13.66 4.41 -2.93
CA ALA A 205 12.42 5.00 -3.39
C ALA A 205 12.51 5.37 -4.88
N SER A 206 11.41 5.17 -5.57
CA SER A 206 11.26 5.47 -6.99
C SER A 206 9.82 5.90 -7.24
N PRO A 207 9.49 6.46 -8.41
CA PRO A 207 8.12 6.83 -8.72
C PRO A 207 7.14 5.72 -8.40
N GLY A 208 6.03 6.06 -7.75
CA GLY A 208 5.02 5.12 -7.31
C GLY A 208 5.27 4.46 -5.95
N SER A 209 6.37 4.75 -5.26
CA SER A 209 6.58 4.27 -3.88
C SER A 209 5.49 4.75 -2.94
N ILE A 210 5.01 3.85 -2.07
CA ILE A 210 4.12 4.15 -0.96
C ILE A 210 4.94 4.04 0.32
N VAL A 211 5.07 5.14 1.05
CA VAL A 211 5.89 5.25 2.25
C VAL A 211 4.99 5.30 3.48
N LEU A 212 5.19 4.39 4.41
CA LEU A 212 4.48 4.32 5.69
C LEU A 212 5.21 5.12 6.76
N ALA A 213 4.46 5.87 7.55
CA ALA A 213 4.83 6.45 8.83
C ALA A 213 3.62 6.41 9.77
N HIS A 214 3.76 6.82 11.02
CA HIS A 214 2.69 6.77 12.02
C HIS A 214 2.54 8.10 12.76
N ASP A 215 1.29 8.46 13.10
CA ASP A 215 0.96 9.56 14.02
C ASP A 215 0.14 9.08 15.24
N GLY A 216 0.07 7.74 15.42
CA GLY A 216 -0.57 7.07 16.55
C GLY A 216 0.13 5.76 16.91
N GLY A 217 -0.46 4.98 17.82
CA GLY A 217 0.13 3.73 18.32
C GLY A 217 1.38 3.94 19.17
N SER A 218 2.31 2.99 19.09
CA SER A 218 3.55 3.01 19.89
C SER A 218 4.78 3.55 19.14
N GLU A 219 4.68 3.79 17.84
CA GLU A 219 5.83 4.19 17.01
C GLU A 219 6.17 5.68 17.03
N PRO A 220 5.20 6.63 17.11
CA PRO A 220 5.53 8.05 17.06
C PRO A 220 6.41 8.47 18.21
N ASN A 221 7.45 9.23 17.87
CA ASN A 221 8.37 9.87 18.81
C ASN A 221 9.10 11.01 18.10
N ALA A 222 9.82 11.82 18.86
CA ALA A 222 10.54 12.97 18.31
C ALA A 222 11.60 12.60 17.26
N SER A 223 12.14 11.37 17.29
CA SER A 223 13.07 10.90 16.26
C SER A 223 12.34 10.60 14.95
N LEU A 224 11.16 9.98 15.02
CA LEU A 224 10.33 9.75 13.83
C LEU A 224 9.93 11.06 13.17
N MET A 225 9.52 12.07 13.94
CA MET A 225 9.18 13.39 13.39
C MET A 225 10.36 14.04 12.66
N ARG A 226 11.57 13.98 13.23
CA ARG A 226 12.77 14.47 12.53
C ARG A 226 13.11 13.68 11.27
N HIS A 227 12.92 12.36 11.30
CA HIS A 227 13.14 11.50 10.13
C HIS A 227 12.13 11.79 9.03
N LEU A 228 10.87 12.00 9.40
CA LEU A 228 9.79 12.32 8.46
C LEU A 228 10.05 13.68 7.79
N ASP A 229 10.38 14.72 8.57
CA ASP A 229 10.70 16.04 8.05
C ASP A 229 11.87 15.99 7.06
N ARG A 230 12.96 15.31 7.44
CA ARG A 230 14.13 15.11 6.57
C ARG A 230 13.79 14.33 5.30
N LEU A 231 12.97 13.27 5.40
CA LEU A 231 12.57 12.47 4.24
C LEU A 231 11.79 13.32 3.25
N VAL A 232 10.75 14.03 3.75
CA VAL A 232 9.89 14.86 2.88
C VAL A 232 10.72 15.95 2.21
N ALA A 233 11.58 16.66 2.97
CA ALA A 233 12.50 17.66 2.42
C ALA A 233 13.38 17.07 1.31
N SER A 234 14.14 16.01 1.62
CA SER A 234 15.10 15.41 0.69
C SER A 234 14.45 14.86 -0.58
N MET A 235 13.26 14.27 -0.49
CA MET A 235 12.54 13.78 -1.66
C MET A 235 11.99 14.94 -2.50
N THR A 236 11.50 16.01 -1.86
CA THR A 236 11.05 17.22 -2.57
C THR A 236 12.21 17.87 -3.32
N ASP A 237 13.37 18.01 -2.68
CA ASP A 237 14.60 18.54 -3.30
C ASP A 237 15.07 17.65 -4.48
N ALA A 238 14.86 16.34 -4.40
CA ALA A 238 15.11 15.41 -5.50
C ALA A 238 14.04 15.43 -6.60
N GLY A 239 13.07 16.35 -6.54
CA GLY A 239 12.03 16.54 -7.55
C GLY A 239 10.83 15.59 -7.44
N TYR A 240 10.65 14.90 -6.33
CA TYR A 240 9.43 14.13 -6.08
C TYR A 240 8.31 15.04 -5.58
N ARG A 241 7.08 14.77 -6.04
CA ARG A 241 5.85 15.33 -5.45
C ARG A 241 5.18 14.28 -4.58
N PHE A 242 4.75 14.71 -3.41
CA PHE A 242 3.92 13.91 -2.53
C PHE A 242 2.44 14.12 -2.86
N VAL A 243 1.75 13.02 -3.16
CA VAL A 243 0.32 12.98 -3.51
C VAL A 243 -0.42 12.00 -2.60
N THR A 244 -1.74 12.04 -2.61
CA THR A 244 -2.55 11.05 -1.91
C THR A 244 -2.48 9.69 -2.60
N VAL A 245 -2.88 8.62 -1.92
CA VAL A 245 -2.92 7.27 -2.52
C VAL A 245 -3.89 7.24 -3.71
N SER A 246 -5.09 7.82 -3.57
CA SER A 246 -6.06 7.86 -4.66
C SER A 246 -5.52 8.61 -5.88
N GLU A 247 -4.80 9.72 -5.70
CA GLU A 247 -4.15 10.44 -6.79
C GLU A 247 -3.02 9.63 -7.43
N LEU A 248 -2.21 8.93 -6.61
CA LEU A 248 -1.15 8.06 -7.12
C LEU A 248 -1.72 6.95 -8.00
N LEU A 249 -2.80 6.31 -7.55
CA LEU A 249 -3.44 5.21 -8.29
C LEU A 249 -4.11 5.67 -9.58
N ALA A 250 -4.72 6.87 -9.59
CA ALA A 250 -5.35 7.44 -10.78
C ALA A 250 -4.35 7.76 -11.90
N THR A 251 -3.08 8.00 -11.57
CA THR A 251 -2.02 8.30 -12.57
C THR A 251 -1.28 7.04 -13.06
N SER A 252 -1.65 5.86 -12.57
CA SER A 252 -0.99 4.59 -12.87
C SER A 252 -1.91 3.61 -13.62
N ALA A 253 -3.09 4.08 -14.04
CA ALA A 253 -4.09 3.32 -14.78
C ALA A 253 -3.84 3.38 -16.29
#